data_6f3edaab20ae8388b67c25c13a8ff441
#
_entry.id   6f3edaab20ae8388b67c25c13a8ff441
#
_cell.length_a   1.000
_cell.length_b   1.000
_cell.length_c   1.000
_cell.angle_alpha   90.00
_cell.angle_beta   90.00
_cell.angle_gamma   90.00
#
_symmetry.space_group_name_H-M   'P 1'
#
loop_
_entity.id
_entity.type
_entity.pdbx_description
1 polymer ?
#
loop_
_entity_poly.entity_id
_entity_poly.type
_entity_poly.pdbx_seq_one_letter_code
_entity_poly.pdbx_strand_id
1 'polypeptide(L)'
;MEDEASLPSRAARGDRAAFTALMEATKGDLHRFVRRYVGEDDDAYDLVQETYVAAWLAIRRYDPARPFPVWLRAIAINKCRDWSRKRAVRRAVRGVMGLDASEALAVGEDAPAAETQLDDRRRMALLDRALAALPDALKTPLLLATLEGRSHAEVARLIGATPKAVETRIARARRALAAALDRSP
;
A
#
# COMPACT_ATOMS: atom_id res chain seq x y z
N MET A 1 -18.17 37.88 0.47
CA MET A 1 -18.17 36.49 0.05
C MET A 1 -16.85 35.94 0.49
N GLU A 2 -16.81 35.36 1.69
CA GLU A 2 -15.60 34.64 2.17
C GLU A 2 -15.42 33.43 1.26
N ASP A 3 -14.28 33.45 0.58
CA ASP A 3 -13.79 32.32 -0.24
C ASP A 3 -13.69 31.10 0.68
N GLU A 4 -14.67 30.21 0.59
CA GLU A 4 -14.73 28.97 1.38
C GLU A 4 -13.62 28.05 0.88
N ALA A 5 -12.38 28.41 1.27
CA ALA A 5 -11.20 27.72 0.83
C ALA A 5 -11.34 26.23 1.15
N SER A 6 -11.20 25.39 0.14
CA SER A 6 -11.31 23.93 0.25
C SER A 6 -10.45 23.36 1.38
N LEU A 7 -10.85 22.24 1.99
CA LEU A 7 -10.07 21.59 3.07
C LEU A 7 -8.59 21.47 2.70
N PRO A 8 -8.20 21.03 1.48
CA PRO A 8 -6.80 20.99 1.09
C PRO A 8 -6.09 22.35 1.14
N SER A 9 -6.75 23.41 0.68
CA SER A 9 -6.19 24.77 0.71
C SER A 9 -6.01 25.28 2.14
N ARG A 10 -6.94 25.00 3.03
CA ARG A 10 -6.85 25.35 4.46
C ARG A 10 -5.72 24.58 5.14
N ALA A 11 -5.64 23.27 4.91
CA ALA A 11 -4.56 22.43 5.46
C ALA A 11 -3.18 22.90 4.99
N ALA A 12 -3.02 23.30 3.70
CA ALA A 12 -1.78 23.84 3.17
C ALA A 12 -1.32 25.13 3.88
N ARG A 13 -2.26 25.92 4.45
CA ARG A 13 -1.97 27.08 5.30
C ARG A 13 -1.71 26.72 6.76
N GLY A 14 -1.71 25.44 7.12
CA GLY A 14 -1.42 24.95 8.47
C GLY A 14 -2.66 24.76 9.36
N ASP A 15 -3.87 24.77 8.80
CA ASP A 15 -5.09 24.46 9.55
C ASP A 15 -5.14 22.97 9.92
N ARG A 16 -4.94 22.70 11.22
CA ARG A 16 -4.94 21.34 11.77
C ARG A 16 -6.30 20.67 11.66
N ALA A 17 -7.40 21.40 11.86
CA ALA A 17 -8.74 20.83 11.79
C ALA A 17 -9.06 20.40 10.34
N ALA A 18 -8.68 21.21 9.34
CA ALA A 18 -8.80 20.84 7.94
C ALA A 18 -7.96 19.60 7.59
N PHE A 19 -6.73 19.50 8.11
CA PHE A 19 -5.90 18.31 7.89
C PHE A 19 -6.49 17.08 8.56
N THR A 20 -7.02 17.17 9.79
CA THR A 20 -7.71 16.07 10.46
C THR A 20 -8.92 15.59 9.64
N ALA A 21 -9.72 16.50 9.10
CA ALA A 21 -10.85 16.13 8.23
C ALA A 21 -10.37 15.38 6.96
N LEU A 22 -9.26 15.80 6.36
CA LEU A 22 -8.65 15.10 5.23
C LEU A 22 -8.13 13.70 5.61
N MET A 23 -7.54 13.57 6.80
CA MET A 23 -7.10 12.27 7.33
C MET A 23 -8.30 11.32 7.46
N GLU A 24 -9.37 11.77 8.12
CA GLU A 24 -10.58 10.95 8.30
C GLU A 24 -11.20 10.51 6.97
N ALA A 25 -11.24 11.41 5.98
CA ALA A 25 -11.78 11.11 4.65
C ALA A 25 -10.92 10.12 3.85
N THR A 26 -9.63 10.00 4.16
CA THR A 26 -8.68 9.20 3.35
C THR A 26 -8.16 7.95 4.07
N LYS A 27 -8.36 7.81 5.39
CA LYS A 27 -7.75 6.74 6.20
C LYS A 27 -8.12 5.33 5.75
N GLY A 28 -9.38 5.09 5.40
CA GLY A 28 -9.84 3.75 5.00
C GLY A 28 -9.18 3.28 3.70
N ASP A 29 -9.13 4.16 2.69
CA ASP A 29 -8.52 3.84 1.40
C ASP A 29 -7.00 3.73 1.50
N LEU A 30 -6.39 4.58 2.32
CA LEU A 30 -4.96 4.53 2.56
C LEU A 30 -4.57 3.23 3.26
N HIS A 31 -5.28 2.87 4.34
CA HIS A 31 -5.04 1.64 5.10
C HIS A 31 -5.20 0.40 4.22
N ARG A 32 -6.29 0.29 3.44
CA ARG A 32 -6.49 -0.83 2.51
C ARG A 32 -5.32 -1.01 1.54
N PHE A 33 -4.82 0.09 0.97
CA PHE A 33 -3.69 0.04 0.06
C PHE A 33 -2.43 -0.44 0.79
N VAL A 34 -2.09 0.18 1.93
CA VAL A 34 -0.87 -0.16 2.68
C VAL A 34 -0.94 -1.60 3.19
N ARG A 35 -2.07 -2.03 3.74
CA ARG A 35 -2.28 -3.40 4.21
C ARG A 35 -2.03 -4.45 3.12
N ARG A 36 -2.58 -4.23 1.92
CA ARG A 36 -2.31 -5.10 0.76
C ARG A 36 -0.86 -5.05 0.29
N TYR A 37 -0.18 -3.95 0.54
CA TYR A 37 1.22 -3.79 0.17
C TYR A 37 2.15 -4.57 1.08
N VAL A 38 1.97 -4.48 2.39
CA VAL A 38 2.88 -5.05 3.41
C VAL A 38 2.50 -6.48 3.82
N GLY A 39 1.22 -6.82 3.80
CA GLY A 39 0.70 -8.13 4.15
C GLY A 39 0.33 -8.31 5.64
N GLU A 40 0.68 -7.35 6.53
CA GLU A 40 0.47 -7.39 7.98
C GLU A 40 -0.27 -6.14 8.46
N ASP A 41 -1.17 -6.29 9.44
CA ASP A 41 -1.97 -5.17 9.94
C ASP A 41 -1.16 -4.19 10.78
N ASP A 42 -0.27 -4.68 11.65
CA ASP A 42 0.57 -3.84 12.50
C ASP A 42 1.51 -2.96 11.68
N ASP A 43 2.23 -3.56 10.72
CA ASP A 43 3.08 -2.82 9.78
C ASP A 43 2.26 -1.81 8.95
N ALA A 44 1.02 -2.15 8.58
CA ALA A 44 0.16 -1.25 7.84
C ALA A 44 -0.27 -0.05 8.67
N TYR A 45 -0.64 -0.28 9.92
CA TYR A 45 -1.02 0.80 10.83
C TYR A 45 0.13 1.79 11.04
N ASP A 46 1.31 1.29 11.33
CA ASP A 46 2.52 2.11 11.52
C ASP A 46 2.84 2.94 10.27
N LEU A 47 2.81 2.32 9.09
CA LEU A 47 3.10 3.02 7.83
C LEU A 47 2.03 4.06 7.46
N VAL A 48 0.77 3.82 7.80
CA VAL A 48 -0.31 4.81 7.64
C VAL A 48 -0.04 6.01 8.54
N GLN A 49 0.33 5.80 9.79
CA GLN A 49 0.70 6.88 10.71
C GLN A 49 1.92 7.65 10.21
N GLU A 50 3.00 6.94 9.84
CA GLU A 50 4.19 7.57 9.27
C GLU A 50 3.89 8.37 7.99
N THR A 51 2.93 7.91 7.19
CA THR A 51 2.49 8.61 5.98
C THR A 51 1.82 9.93 6.34
N TYR A 52 0.91 9.95 7.33
CA TYR A 52 0.26 11.19 7.75
C TYR A 52 1.21 12.16 8.43
N VAL A 53 2.15 11.67 9.23
CA VAL A 53 3.21 12.52 9.81
C VAL A 53 4.03 13.16 8.69
N ALA A 54 4.48 12.39 7.70
CA ALA A 54 5.23 12.91 6.56
C ALA A 54 4.39 13.90 5.73
N ALA A 55 3.11 13.62 5.54
CA ALA A 55 2.18 14.52 4.86
C ALA A 55 2.01 15.84 5.61
N TRP A 56 1.83 15.80 6.93
CA TRP A 56 1.74 17.02 7.74
C TRP A 56 3.00 17.88 7.68
N LEU A 57 4.17 17.26 7.78
CA LEU A 57 5.44 17.96 7.68
C LEU A 57 5.68 18.59 6.29
N ALA A 58 5.10 17.99 5.24
CA ALA A 58 5.22 18.47 3.87
C ALA A 58 4.02 19.34 3.41
N ILE A 59 2.99 19.52 4.25
CA ILE A 59 1.71 20.12 3.84
C ILE A 59 1.84 21.53 3.27
N ARG A 60 2.79 22.32 3.75
CA ARG A 60 3.05 23.68 3.24
C ARG A 60 3.59 23.71 1.80
N ARG A 61 4.10 22.56 1.29
CA ARG A 61 4.60 22.39 -0.08
C ARG A 61 3.57 21.69 -0.97
N TYR A 62 2.42 21.33 -0.39
CA TYR A 62 1.33 20.72 -1.15
C TYR A 62 0.70 21.75 -2.08
N ASP A 63 0.51 21.37 -3.34
CA ASP A 63 -0.20 22.14 -4.34
C ASP A 63 -1.70 21.80 -4.30
N PRO A 64 -2.56 22.74 -3.85
CA PRO A 64 -4.00 22.48 -3.76
C PRO A 64 -4.70 22.22 -5.11
N ALA A 65 -4.05 22.53 -6.23
CA ALA A 65 -4.57 22.18 -7.56
C ALA A 65 -4.51 20.66 -7.84
N ARG A 66 -3.75 19.91 -7.05
CA ARG A 66 -3.68 18.45 -7.13
C ARG A 66 -4.66 17.82 -6.14
N PRO A 67 -5.38 16.74 -6.50
CA PRO A 67 -6.21 16.02 -5.53
C PRO A 67 -5.39 15.52 -4.34
N PHE A 68 -5.80 15.86 -3.12
CA PHE A 68 -5.09 15.47 -1.90
C PHE A 68 -4.85 13.95 -1.79
N PRO A 69 -5.81 13.05 -2.12
CA PRO A 69 -5.56 11.62 -2.07
C PRO A 69 -4.45 11.15 -3.01
N VAL A 70 -4.27 11.81 -4.17
CA VAL A 70 -3.19 11.48 -5.12
C VAL A 70 -1.83 11.86 -4.57
N TRP A 71 -1.72 13.04 -3.98
CA TRP A 71 -0.50 13.51 -3.32
C TRP A 71 -0.14 12.64 -2.11
N LEU A 72 -1.11 12.36 -1.25
CA LEU A 72 -0.93 11.48 -0.09
C LEU A 72 -0.49 10.07 -0.51
N ARG A 73 -1.06 9.55 -1.60
CA ARG A 73 -0.70 8.23 -2.14
C ARG A 73 0.77 8.16 -2.57
N ALA A 74 1.30 9.22 -3.16
CA ALA A 74 2.72 9.27 -3.53
C ALA A 74 3.63 9.16 -2.29
N ILE A 75 3.26 9.81 -1.18
CA ILE A 75 3.99 9.71 0.10
C ILE A 75 3.90 8.26 0.62
N ALA A 76 2.72 7.67 0.64
CA ALA A 76 2.51 6.30 1.10
C ALA A 76 3.32 5.27 0.29
N ILE A 77 3.37 5.41 -1.04
CA ILE A 77 4.16 4.53 -1.91
C ILE A 77 5.65 4.60 -1.53
N ASN A 78 6.18 5.79 -1.25
CA ASN A 78 7.57 5.94 -0.84
C ASN A 78 7.82 5.27 0.52
N LYS A 79 6.92 5.46 1.50
CA LYS A 79 7.00 4.77 2.80
C LYS A 79 6.97 3.25 2.66
N CYS A 80 6.07 2.71 1.85
CA CYS A 80 5.98 1.29 1.57
C CYS A 80 7.27 0.73 0.93
N ARG A 81 7.87 1.46 -0.04
CA ARG A 81 9.14 1.07 -0.66
C ARG A 81 10.30 1.08 0.33
N ASP A 82 10.35 2.08 1.22
CA ASP A 82 11.37 2.16 2.27
C ASP A 82 11.24 0.99 3.25
N TRP A 83 10.02 0.65 3.65
CA TRP A 83 9.73 -0.52 4.47
C TRP A 83 10.18 -1.81 3.77
N SER A 84 9.83 -2.02 2.49
CA SER A 84 10.26 -3.19 1.72
C SER A 84 11.79 -3.32 1.67
N ARG A 85 12.50 -2.22 1.44
CA ARG A 85 13.97 -2.21 1.45
C ARG A 85 14.53 -2.61 2.80
N LYS A 86 14.02 -2.02 3.89
CA LYS A 86 14.44 -2.36 5.27
C LYS A 86 14.16 -3.84 5.58
N ARG A 87 13.01 -4.36 5.17
CA ARG A 87 12.64 -5.77 5.35
C ARG A 87 13.57 -6.71 4.56
N ALA A 88 13.90 -6.36 3.32
CA ALA A 88 14.85 -7.13 2.51
C ALA A 88 16.24 -7.21 3.16
N VAL A 89 16.75 -6.09 3.66
CA VAL A 89 18.04 -6.05 4.38
C VAL A 89 17.98 -6.92 5.64
N ARG A 90 16.93 -6.80 6.46
CA ARG A 90 16.77 -7.64 7.67
C ARG A 90 16.75 -9.14 7.35
N ARG A 91 16.07 -9.55 6.26
CA ARG A 91 16.07 -10.95 5.81
C ARG A 91 17.47 -11.41 5.37
N ALA A 92 18.16 -10.59 4.58
CA ALA A 92 19.52 -10.93 4.14
C ALA A 92 20.48 -11.09 5.32
N VAL A 93 20.41 -10.23 6.33
CA VAL A 93 21.23 -10.34 7.55
C VAL A 93 20.87 -11.61 8.34
N ARG A 94 19.58 -11.92 8.52
CA ARG A 94 19.14 -13.17 9.22
C ARG A 94 19.60 -14.41 8.48
N GLY A 95 19.49 -14.46 7.15
CA GLY A 95 19.97 -15.59 6.33
C GLY A 95 21.48 -15.81 6.46
N VAL A 96 22.28 -14.75 6.50
CA VAL A 96 23.74 -14.85 6.74
C VAL A 96 24.05 -15.35 8.15
N MET A 97 23.20 -15.03 9.14
CA MET A 97 23.39 -15.45 10.54
C MET A 97 22.81 -16.86 10.84
N GLY A 98 22.27 -17.57 9.84
CA GLY A 98 21.66 -18.90 10.04
C GLY A 98 20.39 -18.91 10.89
N LEU A 99 19.76 -17.75 11.08
CA LEU A 99 18.55 -17.55 11.90
C LEU A 99 17.26 -17.67 11.07
N ASP A 100 17.26 -18.51 10.04
CA ASP A 100 16.07 -18.81 9.24
C ASP A 100 15.09 -19.70 10.04
N ALA A 101 14.50 -19.12 11.10
CA ALA A 101 13.21 -19.59 11.58
C ALA A 101 12.16 -19.04 10.60
N SER A 102 11.51 -19.96 9.89
CA SER A 102 10.31 -19.69 9.09
C SER A 102 9.39 -18.75 9.86
N GLU A 103 9.28 -17.48 9.43
CA GLU A 103 8.14 -16.64 9.79
C GLU A 103 6.93 -17.22 9.03
N ALA A 104 6.42 -18.35 9.50
CA ALA A 104 5.06 -18.77 9.25
C ALA A 104 4.20 -17.71 9.92
N LEU A 105 3.52 -16.88 9.11
CA LEU A 105 2.43 -16.03 9.57
C LEU A 105 1.45 -16.94 10.31
N ALA A 106 1.41 -16.82 11.65
CA ALA A 106 0.42 -17.48 12.47
C ALA A 106 -0.96 -16.90 12.07
N VAL A 107 -1.71 -17.69 11.35
CA VAL A 107 -3.15 -17.46 11.17
C VAL A 107 -3.74 -17.79 12.53
N GLY A 108 -4.23 -16.76 13.27
CA GLY A 108 -4.98 -16.97 14.49
C GLY A 108 -6.15 -17.92 14.21
N GLU A 109 -6.18 -19.02 14.96
CA GLU A 109 -7.31 -19.94 15.00
C GLU A 109 -8.46 -19.23 15.70
N ASP A 110 -9.46 -18.79 14.95
CA ASP A 110 -10.78 -18.42 15.45
C ASP A 110 -11.83 -19.40 14.91
N ALA A 111 -12.58 -19.92 15.84
CA ALA A 111 -13.81 -20.73 15.87
C ALA A 111 -14.45 -21.22 14.54
N PRO A 112 -15.21 -22.34 14.56
CA PRO A 112 -15.67 -23.07 13.39
C PRO A 112 -16.68 -22.26 12.57
N ALA A 113 -16.20 -21.55 11.59
CA ALA A 113 -16.99 -21.02 10.52
C ALA A 113 -17.05 -22.06 9.40
N ALA A 114 -18.21 -22.17 8.73
CA ALA A 114 -18.48 -23.15 7.69
C ALA A 114 -17.28 -23.34 6.72
N GLU A 115 -17.04 -24.56 6.29
CA GLU A 115 -15.92 -25.03 5.46
C GLU A 115 -15.56 -24.10 4.28
N THR A 116 -16.59 -23.50 3.67
CA THR A 116 -16.48 -22.50 2.59
C THR A 116 -15.77 -21.20 3.06
N GLN A 117 -16.05 -20.73 4.27
CA GLN A 117 -15.41 -19.52 4.80
C GLN A 117 -13.95 -19.78 5.20
N LEU A 118 -13.62 -21.00 5.59
CA LEU A 118 -12.25 -21.40 5.90
C LEU A 118 -11.40 -21.44 4.62
N ASP A 119 -11.96 -21.96 3.53
CA ASP A 119 -11.30 -22.00 2.22
C ASP A 119 -11.08 -20.60 1.65
N ASP A 120 -12.06 -19.71 1.78
CA ASP A 120 -11.91 -18.31 1.34
C ASP A 120 -10.84 -17.57 2.16
N ARG A 121 -10.78 -17.77 3.47
CA ARG A 121 -9.72 -17.22 4.33
C ARG A 121 -8.33 -17.74 3.96
N ARG A 122 -8.19 -19.03 3.70
CA ARG A 122 -6.93 -19.65 3.23
C ARG A 122 -6.49 -19.06 1.89
N ARG A 123 -7.40 -18.94 0.93
CA ARG A 123 -7.14 -18.33 -0.39
C ARG A 123 -6.71 -16.87 -0.26
N MET A 124 -7.37 -16.10 0.62
CA MET A 124 -6.98 -14.71 0.87
C MET A 124 -5.60 -14.60 1.52
N ALA A 125 -5.28 -15.46 2.49
CA ALA A 125 -3.96 -15.50 3.11
C ALA A 125 -2.86 -15.88 2.10
N LEU A 126 -3.12 -16.83 1.19
CA LEU A 126 -2.21 -17.17 0.11
C LEU A 126 -1.99 -16.00 -0.86
N LEU A 127 -3.07 -15.30 -1.23
CA LEU A 127 -2.98 -14.12 -2.07
C LEU A 127 -2.17 -13.00 -1.40
N ASP A 128 -2.40 -12.75 -0.11
CA ASP A 128 -1.67 -11.72 0.65
C ASP A 128 -0.17 -12.06 0.73
N ARG A 129 0.18 -13.33 0.95
CA ARG A 129 1.58 -13.80 0.91
C ARG A 129 2.21 -13.63 -0.48
N ALA A 130 1.50 -14.02 -1.52
CA ALA A 130 1.97 -13.88 -2.90
C ALA A 130 2.16 -12.41 -3.29
N LEU A 131 1.24 -11.53 -2.89
CA LEU A 131 1.35 -10.07 -3.07
C LEU A 131 2.53 -9.50 -2.29
N ALA A 132 2.70 -9.91 -1.02
CA ALA A 132 3.83 -9.45 -0.19
C ALA A 132 5.18 -9.84 -0.80
N ALA A 133 5.26 -10.99 -1.46
CA ALA A 133 6.48 -11.50 -2.12
C ALA A 133 6.79 -10.81 -3.46
N LEU A 134 5.83 -10.12 -4.08
CA LEU A 134 6.09 -9.43 -5.35
C LEU A 134 7.13 -8.31 -5.18
N PRO A 135 8.05 -8.14 -6.15
CA PRO A 135 8.91 -6.96 -6.23
C PRO A 135 8.07 -5.67 -6.27
N ASP A 136 8.52 -4.62 -5.57
CA ASP A 136 7.79 -3.34 -5.48
C ASP A 136 7.49 -2.71 -6.84
N ALA A 137 8.40 -2.89 -7.81
CA ALA A 137 8.21 -2.43 -9.18
C ALA A 137 7.00 -3.06 -9.89
N LEU A 138 6.57 -4.25 -9.48
CA LEU A 138 5.40 -4.96 -9.99
C LEU A 138 4.19 -4.76 -9.09
N LYS A 139 4.39 -4.81 -7.78
CA LYS A 139 3.34 -4.69 -6.75
C LYS A 139 2.63 -3.34 -6.82
N THR A 140 3.38 -2.24 -6.79
CA THR A 140 2.83 -0.88 -6.77
C THR A 140 1.86 -0.61 -7.93
N PRO A 141 2.25 -0.81 -9.21
CA PRO A 141 1.33 -0.56 -10.33
C PRO A 141 0.12 -1.50 -10.34
N LEU A 142 0.29 -2.76 -9.91
CA LEU A 142 -0.81 -3.70 -9.81
C LEU A 142 -1.85 -3.20 -8.79
N LEU A 143 -1.43 -2.87 -7.56
CA LEU A 143 -2.35 -2.43 -6.51
C LEU A 143 -3.07 -1.12 -6.87
N LEU A 144 -2.37 -0.15 -7.45
CA LEU A 144 -2.99 1.11 -7.89
C LEU A 144 -4.04 0.89 -8.97
N ALA A 145 -3.80 0.00 -9.91
CA ALA A 145 -4.74 -0.30 -10.99
C ALA A 145 -5.94 -1.15 -10.50
N THR A 146 -5.70 -2.13 -9.60
CA THR A 146 -6.76 -3.09 -9.22
C THR A 146 -7.57 -2.63 -8.01
N LEU A 147 -6.96 -2.05 -6.97
CA LEU A 147 -7.66 -1.60 -5.77
C LEU A 147 -8.27 -0.21 -5.91
N GLU A 148 -7.60 0.67 -6.65
CA GLU A 148 -8.04 2.06 -6.79
C GLU A 148 -8.66 2.35 -8.16
N GLY A 149 -8.73 1.36 -9.05
CA GLY A 149 -9.31 1.53 -10.38
C GLY A 149 -8.59 2.56 -11.26
N ARG A 150 -7.32 2.88 -10.95
CA ARG A 150 -6.58 3.90 -11.69
C ARG A 150 -6.21 3.42 -13.08
N SER A 151 -6.36 4.32 -14.05
CA SER A 151 -5.87 4.10 -15.41
C SER A 151 -4.33 3.96 -15.45
N HIS A 152 -3.81 3.28 -16.46
CA HIS A 152 -2.35 3.15 -16.63
C HIS A 152 -1.64 4.51 -16.74
N ALA A 153 -2.31 5.53 -17.27
CA ALA A 153 -1.76 6.89 -17.36
C ALA A 153 -1.65 7.57 -15.98
N GLU A 154 -2.63 7.39 -15.11
CA GLU A 154 -2.60 7.92 -13.74
C GLU A 154 -1.55 7.19 -12.89
N VAL A 155 -1.49 5.86 -12.99
CA VAL A 155 -0.45 5.06 -12.33
C VAL A 155 0.94 5.49 -12.80
N ALA A 156 1.13 5.68 -14.11
CA ALA A 156 2.40 6.11 -14.69
C ALA A 156 2.87 7.45 -14.10
N ARG A 157 1.96 8.42 -13.97
CA ARG A 157 2.26 9.72 -13.35
C ARG A 157 2.67 9.59 -11.88
N LEU A 158 1.97 8.71 -11.11
CA LEU A 158 2.26 8.48 -9.70
C LEU A 158 3.62 7.84 -9.45
N ILE A 159 4.04 6.90 -10.31
CA ILE A 159 5.26 6.12 -10.09
C ILE A 159 6.46 6.57 -10.94
N GLY A 160 6.30 7.62 -11.75
CA GLY A 160 7.35 8.13 -12.64
C GLY A 160 7.71 7.15 -13.77
N ALA A 161 6.70 6.60 -14.47
CA ALA A 161 6.87 5.61 -15.54
C ALA A 161 6.06 6.00 -16.79
N THR A 162 6.18 5.22 -17.86
CA THR A 162 5.29 5.34 -19.03
C THR A 162 4.06 4.44 -18.87
N PRO A 163 2.90 4.77 -19.50
CA PRO A 163 1.72 3.89 -19.47
C PRO A 163 2.02 2.48 -20.01
N LYS A 164 2.87 2.36 -21.02
CA LYS A 164 3.30 1.07 -21.57
C LYS A 164 4.15 0.25 -20.59
N ALA A 165 5.02 0.91 -19.83
CA ALA A 165 5.77 0.25 -18.77
C ALA A 165 4.85 -0.24 -17.65
N VAL A 166 3.82 0.54 -17.30
CA VAL A 166 2.80 0.15 -16.29
C VAL A 166 2.05 -1.09 -16.76
N GLU A 167 1.52 -1.10 -17.99
CA GLU A 167 0.84 -2.26 -18.57
C GLU A 167 1.72 -3.52 -18.49
N THR A 168 2.97 -3.41 -18.93
CA THR A 168 3.92 -4.52 -18.89
C THR A 168 4.18 -5.03 -17.47
N ARG A 169 4.35 -4.12 -16.50
CA ARG A 169 4.56 -4.48 -15.09
C ARG A 169 3.34 -5.16 -14.49
N ILE A 170 2.13 -4.69 -14.78
CA ILE A 170 0.88 -5.31 -14.32
C ILE A 170 0.74 -6.72 -14.92
N ALA A 171 1.01 -6.91 -16.21
CA ALA A 171 0.97 -8.21 -16.85
C ALA A 171 1.98 -9.20 -16.23
N ARG A 172 3.19 -8.74 -15.91
CA ARG A 172 4.21 -9.54 -15.21
C ARG A 172 3.77 -9.87 -13.77
N ALA A 173 3.20 -8.91 -13.05
CA ALA A 173 2.70 -9.11 -11.69
C ALA A 173 1.60 -10.19 -11.66
N ARG A 174 0.62 -10.11 -12.56
CA ARG A 174 -0.46 -11.10 -12.68
C ARG A 174 0.06 -12.50 -12.96
N ARG A 175 1.03 -12.65 -13.87
CA ARG A 175 1.66 -13.95 -14.16
C ARG A 175 2.41 -14.50 -12.96
N ALA A 176 3.14 -13.66 -12.23
CA ALA A 176 3.87 -14.09 -11.03
C ALA A 176 2.91 -14.53 -9.91
N LEU A 177 1.77 -13.82 -9.74
CA LEU A 177 0.73 -14.21 -8.78
C LEU A 177 0.07 -15.54 -9.16
N ALA A 178 -0.33 -15.71 -10.42
CA ALA A 178 -0.91 -16.96 -10.90
C ALA A 178 0.05 -18.14 -10.62
N ALA A 179 1.30 -18.00 -11.02
CA ALA A 179 2.31 -19.05 -10.77
C ALA A 179 2.61 -19.30 -9.28
N ALA A 180 2.39 -18.32 -8.39
CA ALA A 180 2.53 -18.51 -6.96
C ALA A 180 1.33 -19.25 -6.35
N LEU A 181 0.12 -18.95 -6.82
CA LEU A 181 -1.12 -19.60 -6.37
C LEU A 181 -1.22 -21.04 -6.87
N ASP A 182 -0.81 -21.32 -8.12
CA ASP A 182 -0.82 -22.66 -8.71
C ASP A 182 0.16 -23.63 -8.00
N ARG A 183 1.20 -23.13 -7.33
CA ARG A 183 2.18 -23.94 -6.57
C ARG A 183 1.79 -24.21 -5.13
N SER A 184 0.69 -23.64 -4.68
CA SER A 184 0.20 -23.87 -3.32
C SER A 184 -0.81 -25.03 -3.34
N PRO A 185 -0.54 -26.14 -2.60
CA PRO A 185 -1.42 -27.30 -2.54
C PRO A 185 -2.74 -26.97 -1.86
#